data_9c67cc0a53fa88d1744a95922df62ca4
#
_entry.id   9c67cc0a53fa88d1744a95922df62ca4
#
_cell.length_a   1.000
_cell.length_b   1.000
_cell.length_c   1.000
_cell.angle_alpha   90.00
_cell.angle_beta   90.00
_cell.angle_gamma   90.00
#
_symmetry.space_group_name_H-M   'P 1'
#
loop_
_entity.id
_entity.type
_entity.pdbx_description
1 polymer ?
#
loop_
_entity_poly.entity_id
_entity_poly.type
_entity_poly.pdbx_seq_one_letter_code
_entity_poly.pdbx_strand_id
1 'polypeptide(L)'
;ITLPSTVTNFSVQDAPNLEKFVMPVANSNYKVVDGVLYDLNYNGFILPKKAKVLDLAAAGCQMTDITLTDYPYLQKLVTNDNVQSISLVNLPGLQTLVMGKNVNSFGFRDTYNIADFEINSENETFVKDANGVVMERDNRWEPERLILCYIPATVSNYCIPKDEDIREVTYARWSNLKTLTMEERDQTDSYERYFIKNNILYKSYYGNGAIAIDAPGGITDLTFCKEMDQVYDVYGESWLNLLSKVQNISVEEGNTTFSVVGDYLCQKVYMPGYTGENEGDPYQLKLVMAKPFTGTTLSLFTTLPEGFSTDYPFLGISIGSYLYDKNAHIKELIVGENVVESDQCCFNECKNLEKVTFLGYQFRLGHMSFYNCSKLSDITFPEQLIMPNASAISNTAWWRTQEGDMRYAGNTLYYVSNQVTDIDIPQGTYCVSQDALSKASEAKSITIPASVGHWYDQSSMQKVEQLTINVDYFENLVDRAFVNYSGLKRVISSRPSPMYFKEEKINNVFPYDLSQVKLIVPDDHYEIDEKTGEKYWVTPKADYSKANEWSRFGKIVDNTTSGVGSVTADKPSLADTRIAVRGNEVDVLTKGAWSIFSMAGQLVKSGCGNGSTVLPSGMYVIKGAGKAAKFIVK
;
A
#
# COMPACT_ATOMS: atom_id res chain seq x y z
N ILE A 1 -2.90 -42.16 7.73
CA ILE A 1 -1.79 -42.60 8.61
C ILE A 1 -2.35 -43.61 9.60
N THR A 2 -1.73 -44.80 9.68
CA THR A 2 -2.07 -45.82 10.72
C THR A 2 -1.06 -45.72 11.85
N LEU A 3 -1.56 -45.55 13.07
CA LEU A 3 -0.75 -45.40 14.28
C LEU A 3 -0.77 -46.70 15.10
N PRO A 4 0.40 -47.20 15.58
CA PRO A 4 0.45 -48.37 16.46
C PRO A 4 0.01 -48.01 17.89
N SER A 5 -0.39 -49.03 18.67
CA SER A 5 -0.79 -48.84 20.08
C SER A 5 0.35 -48.36 20.99
N THR A 6 1.59 -48.43 20.54
CA THR A 6 2.79 -48.06 21.30
C THR A 6 3.22 -46.59 21.09
N VAL A 7 2.52 -45.81 20.26
CA VAL A 7 2.90 -44.41 20.02
C VAL A 7 2.65 -43.57 21.29
N THR A 8 3.68 -42.83 21.73
CA THR A 8 3.63 -42.00 22.93
C THR A 8 3.80 -40.52 22.63
N ASN A 9 4.34 -40.20 21.45
CA ASN A 9 4.50 -38.81 20.97
C ASN A 9 4.34 -38.81 19.46
N PHE A 10 3.52 -37.88 18.94
CA PHE A 10 3.23 -37.76 17.54
C PHE A 10 2.95 -36.31 17.14
N SER A 11 3.58 -35.84 16.09
CA SER A 11 3.31 -34.57 15.47
C SER A 11 3.32 -34.67 13.96
N VAL A 12 2.57 -33.83 13.29
CA VAL A 12 2.51 -33.73 11.82
C VAL A 12 2.64 -32.29 11.44
N GLN A 13 3.56 -32.00 10.51
CA GLN A 13 3.69 -30.71 9.87
C GLN A 13 3.51 -30.89 8.36
N ASP A 14 2.86 -29.89 7.72
CA ASP A 14 2.69 -29.77 6.26
C ASP A 14 2.23 -31.05 5.54
N ALA A 15 1.13 -31.63 6.01
CA ALA A 15 0.50 -32.79 5.39
C ALA A 15 -0.82 -32.43 4.66
N PRO A 16 -0.77 -31.68 3.52
CA PRO A 16 -1.96 -31.15 2.84
C PRO A 16 -2.88 -32.23 2.26
N ASN A 17 -2.35 -33.43 2.04
CA ASN A 17 -3.08 -34.59 1.52
C ASN A 17 -3.52 -35.57 2.57
N LEU A 18 -3.32 -35.28 3.85
CA LEU A 18 -3.74 -36.16 4.92
C LEU A 18 -5.27 -36.20 5.01
N GLU A 19 -5.83 -37.42 4.85
CA GLU A 19 -7.28 -37.64 4.87
C GLU A 19 -7.79 -38.09 6.24
N LYS A 20 -7.06 -39.01 6.87
CA LYS A 20 -7.47 -39.58 8.17
C LYS A 20 -6.33 -40.27 8.90
N PHE A 21 -6.52 -40.38 10.21
CA PHE A 21 -5.79 -41.28 11.07
C PHE A 21 -6.59 -42.57 11.28
N VAL A 22 -5.86 -43.66 11.51
CA VAL A 22 -6.42 -44.96 11.87
C VAL A 22 -5.63 -45.50 13.04
N MET A 23 -6.32 -45.99 14.04
CA MET A 23 -5.72 -46.63 15.23
C MET A 23 -6.45 -47.97 15.50
N PRO A 24 -5.91 -49.09 14.98
CA PRO A 24 -6.60 -50.38 15.05
C PRO A 24 -6.66 -50.97 16.48
N VAL A 25 -5.74 -50.55 17.34
CA VAL A 25 -5.65 -51.00 18.75
C VAL A 25 -5.66 -49.77 19.65
N ALA A 26 -6.38 -49.85 20.77
CA ALA A 26 -6.46 -48.75 21.74
C ALA A 26 -5.08 -48.32 22.25
N ASN A 27 -4.94 -47.03 22.47
CA ASN A 27 -3.74 -46.37 22.98
C ASN A 27 -4.11 -45.54 24.20
N SER A 28 -3.24 -45.45 25.20
CA SER A 28 -3.49 -44.70 26.43
C SER A 28 -3.34 -43.17 26.25
N ASN A 29 -2.57 -42.73 25.24
CA ASN A 29 -2.24 -41.32 25.02
C ASN A 29 -3.07 -40.71 23.92
N TYR A 30 -3.60 -41.51 22.99
CA TYR A 30 -4.29 -41.06 21.81
C TYR A 30 -5.60 -41.82 21.56
N LYS A 31 -6.56 -41.11 20.97
CA LYS A 31 -7.83 -41.64 20.49
C LYS A 31 -8.08 -41.14 19.06
N VAL A 32 -8.60 -42.00 18.19
CA VAL A 32 -9.06 -41.59 16.86
C VAL A 32 -10.58 -41.64 16.82
N VAL A 33 -11.22 -40.52 16.44
CA VAL A 33 -12.65 -40.42 16.19
C VAL A 33 -12.83 -39.79 14.83
N ASP A 34 -13.58 -40.43 13.95
CA ASP A 34 -13.84 -39.96 12.56
C ASP A 34 -12.60 -39.59 11.76
N GLY A 35 -11.47 -40.27 12.05
CA GLY A 35 -10.21 -40.02 11.38
C GLY A 35 -9.40 -38.86 11.92
N VAL A 36 -9.86 -38.18 12.95
CA VAL A 36 -9.14 -37.12 13.70
C VAL A 36 -8.40 -37.78 14.87
N LEU A 37 -7.16 -37.39 15.08
CA LEU A 37 -6.34 -37.87 16.19
C LEU A 37 -6.45 -36.89 17.37
N TYR A 38 -6.89 -37.40 18.51
CA TYR A 38 -7.00 -36.66 19.77
C TYR A 38 -5.88 -37.08 20.72
N ASP A 39 -5.22 -36.09 21.32
CA ASP A 39 -4.24 -36.29 22.38
C ASP A 39 -4.94 -36.22 23.73
N LEU A 40 -4.96 -37.31 24.44
CA LEU A 40 -5.65 -37.43 25.73
C LEU A 40 -4.86 -36.83 26.90
N ASN A 41 -3.55 -36.56 26.73
CA ASN A 41 -2.70 -35.99 27.77
C ASN A 41 -2.69 -34.44 27.73
N TYR A 42 -2.72 -33.87 26.51
CA TYR A 42 -2.59 -32.44 26.30
C TYR A 42 -3.91 -31.77 25.89
N ASN A 43 -5.03 -32.49 25.89
CA ASN A 43 -6.35 -32.02 25.50
C ASN A 43 -6.36 -31.33 24.13
N GLY A 44 -5.59 -31.89 23.15
CA GLY A 44 -5.47 -31.33 21.81
C GLY A 44 -5.97 -32.31 20.76
N PHE A 45 -5.94 -31.88 19.51
CA PHE A 45 -6.23 -32.71 18.36
C PHE A 45 -5.33 -32.39 17.16
N ILE A 46 -5.14 -33.37 16.30
CA ILE A 46 -4.55 -33.19 14.97
C ILE A 46 -5.65 -33.50 13.95
N LEU A 47 -6.11 -32.42 13.28
CA LEU A 47 -7.14 -32.48 12.26
C LEU A 47 -6.49 -32.67 10.89
N PRO A 48 -6.78 -33.79 10.18
CA PRO A 48 -6.33 -33.95 8.80
C PRO A 48 -6.84 -32.83 7.88
N LYS A 49 -5.99 -32.34 6.97
CA LYS A 49 -6.39 -31.25 6.05
C LYS A 49 -7.59 -31.60 5.16
N LYS A 50 -7.82 -32.88 4.87
CA LYS A 50 -8.97 -33.37 4.12
C LYS A 50 -10.10 -33.94 4.99
N ALA A 51 -10.04 -33.77 6.31
CA ALA A 51 -11.12 -34.18 7.20
C ALA A 51 -12.42 -33.40 6.86
N LYS A 52 -13.53 -34.14 6.91
CA LYS A 52 -14.86 -33.57 6.65
C LYS A 52 -15.64 -33.24 7.93
N VAL A 53 -15.33 -33.91 9.01
CA VAL A 53 -16.02 -33.77 10.30
C VAL A 53 -14.97 -33.65 11.40
N LEU A 54 -15.21 -32.70 12.31
CA LEU A 54 -14.54 -32.61 13.61
C LEU A 54 -15.62 -32.67 14.68
N ASP A 55 -15.63 -33.79 15.46
CA ASP A 55 -16.59 -34.04 16.52
C ASP A 55 -15.90 -34.09 17.88
N LEU A 56 -15.91 -32.96 18.59
CA LEU A 56 -15.29 -32.84 19.90
C LEU A 56 -16.16 -33.47 21.00
N ALA A 57 -17.46 -33.61 20.78
CA ALA A 57 -18.39 -34.23 21.74
C ALA A 57 -18.17 -35.76 21.75
N ALA A 58 -18.15 -36.41 20.59
CA ALA A 58 -17.86 -37.85 20.47
C ALA A 58 -16.45 -38.21 20.95
N ALA A 59 -15.49 -37.29 20.79
CA ALA A 59 -14.13 -37.48 21.30
C ALA A 59 -14.02 -37.33 22.81
N GLY A 60 -14.93 -36.59 23.47
CA GLY A 60 -14.82 -36.24 24.90
C GLY A 60 -13.71 -35.21 25.16
N CYS A 61 -13.46 -34.33 24.19
CA CYS A 61 -12.40 -33.32 24.23
C CYS A 61 -12.65 -32.32 25.38
N GLN A 62 -11.57 -31.89 26.07
CA GLN A 62 -11.64 -30.99 27.22
C GLN A 62 -11.18 -29.56 26.88
N MET A 63 -11.00 -29.25 25.59
CA MET A 63 -10.59 -27.89 25.16
C MET A 63 -11.69 -26.88 25.40
N THR A 64 -11.29 -25.67 25.82
CA THR A 64 -12.16 -24.51 26.01
C THR A 64 -12.19 -23.60 24.80
N ASP A 65 -11.12 -23.57 24.03
CA ASP A 65 -10.93 -22.67 22.91
C ASP A 65 -10.62 -23.45 21.64
N ILE A 66 -11.36 -23.20 20.58
CA ILE A 66 -11.19 -23.85 19.29
C ILE A 66 -10.85 -22.78 18.25
N THR A 67 -9.67 -22.90 17.67
CA THR A 67 -9.26 -22.10 16.51
C THR A 67 -8.94 -23.01 15.33
N LEU A 68 -9.67 -22.81 14.23
CA LEU A 68 -9.47 -23.56 12.99
C LEU A 68 -9.14 -22.59 11.86
N THR A 69 -8.06 -22.87 11.13
CA THR A 69 -7.60 -22.04 10.00
C THR A 69 -7.24 -22.90 8.81
N ASP A 70 -7.74 -22.55 7.63
CA ASP A 70 -7.42 -23.19 6.34
C ASP A 70 -7.78 -24.69 6.27
N TYR A 71 -9.03 -25.03 6.60
CA TYR A 71 -9.59 -26.38 6.42
C TYR A 71 -10.70 -26.38 5.37
N PRO A 72 -10.38 -26.34 4.07
CA PRO A 72 -11.36 -26.13 2.99
C PRO A 72 -12.32 -27.30 2.79
N TYR A 73 -12.02 -28.49 3.31
CA TYR A 73 -12.82 -29.69 3.17
C TYR A 73 -13.69 -30.00 4.40
N LEU A 74 -13.50 -29.27 5.51
CA LEU A 74 -14.29 -29.47 6.72
C LEU A 74 -15.74 -29.05 6.45
N GLN A 75 -16.68 -29.97 6.68
CA GLN A 75 -18.12 -29.78 6.41
C GLN A 75 -18.94 -29.63 7.70
N LYS A 76 -18.52 -30.28 8.79
CA LYS A 76 -19.22 -30.26 10.06
C LYS A 76 -18.24 -30.08 11.22
N LEU A 77 -18.56 -29.15 12.12
CA LEU A 77 -17.90 -28.98 13.42
C LEU A 77 -18.94 -29.19 14.52
N VAL A 78 -18.65 -30.11 15.44
CA VAL A 78 -19.46 -30.37 16.64
C VAL A 78 -18.64 -30.03 17.87
N THR A 79 -19.07 -29.04 18.64
CA THR A 79 -18.47 -28.71 19.93
C THR A 79 -19.21 -29.42 21.07
N ASN A 80 -18.58 -29.48 22.23
CA ASN A 80 -19.18 -30.00 23.45
C ASN A 80 -19.33 -28.86 24.48
N ASP A 81 -19.80 -29.22 25.69
CA ASP A 81 -20.04 -28.25 26.76
C ASP A 81 -18.78 -27.67 27.43
N ASN A 82 -17.57 -28.17 27.10
CA ASN A 82 -16.33 -27.58 27.57
C ASN A 82 -15.89 -26.37 26.74
N VAL A 83 -16.29 -26.31 25.46
CA VAL A 83 -15.91 -25.25 24.55
C VAL A 83 -16.62 -23.94 24.90
N GLN A 84 -15.84 -22.88 25.09
CA GLN A 84 -16.31 -21.53 25.40
C GLN A 84 -16.11 -20.58 24.20
N SER A 85 -15.00 -20.75 23.44
CA SER A 85 -14.66 -19.87 22.34
C SER A 85 -14.46 -20.65 21.05
N ILE A 86 -15.01 -20.13 19.94
CA ILE A 86 -14.85 -20.67 18.59
C ILE A 86 -14.34 -19.57 17.68
N SER A 87 -13.20 -19.81 17.02
CA SER A 87 -12.64 -18.94 15.98
C SER A 87 -12.42 -19.72 14.68
N LEU A 88 -13.12 -19.33 13.63
CA LEU A 88 -13.12 -20.01 12.32
C LEU A 88 -12.55 -19.08 11.24
N VAL A 89 -11.48 -19.52 10.57
CA VAL A 89 -10.82 -18.71 9.53
C VAL A 89 -10.61 -19.54 8.27
N ASN A 90 -11.15 -19.08 7.15
CA ASN A 90 -11.00 -19.73 5.84
C ASN A 90 -11.44 -21.21 5.81
N LEU A 91 -12.70 -21.45 6.19
CA LEU A 91 -13.36 -22.75 6.11
C LEU A 91 -14.53 -22.74 5.10
N PRO A 92 -14.26 -22.61 3.81
CA PRO A 92 -15.32 -22.46 2.78
C PRO A 92 -16.21 -23.69 2.63
N GLY A 93 -15.76 -24.87 3.09
CA GLY A 93 -16.51 -26.11 3.06
C GLY A 93 -17.48 -26.31 4.23
N LEU A 94 -17.38 -25.50 5.30
CA LEU A 94 -18.16 -25.72 6.52
C LEU A 94 -19.63 -25.40 6.30
N GLN A 95 -20.50 -26.40 6.53
CA GLN A 95 -21.95 -26.33 6.32
C GLN A 95 -22.75 -26.44 7.60
N THR A 96 -22.24 -27.14 8.61
CA THR A 96 -22.94 -27.34 9.89
C THR A 96 -22.02 -27.02 11.06
N LEU A 97 -22.52 -26.20 11.98
CA LEU A 97 -21.88 -25.90 13.25
C LEU A 97 -22.83 -26.28 14.41
N VAL A 98 -22.35 -27.18 15.28
CA VAL A 98 -23.07 -27.54 16.51
C VAL A 98 -22.38 -26.86 17.69
N MET A 99 -23.09 -26.02 18.41
CA MET A 99 -22.59 -25.26 19.57
C MET A 99 -23.08 -25.87 20.87
N GLY A 100 -22.14 -26.22 21.76
CA GLY A 100 -22.41 -26.64 23.13
C GLY A 100 -22.96 -25.51 24.00
N LYS A 101 -23.44 -25.85 25.21
CA LYS A 101 -24.11 -24.90 26.09
C LYS A 101 -23.25 -23.75 26.60
N ASN A 102 -21.93 -23.96 26.73
CA ASN A 102 -21.02 -22.98 27.31
C ASN A 102 -20.32 -22.09 26.27
N VAL A 103 -20.60 -22.28 24.97
CA VAL A 103 -20.05 -21.39 23.93
C VAL A 103 -20.58 -19.99 24.15
N ASN A 104 -19.67 -19.04 24.43
CA ASN A 104 -19.98 -17.65 24.72
C ASN A 104 -19.18 -16.66 23.84
N SER A 105 -18.32 -17.17 22.95
CA SER A 105 -17.59 -16.38 21.97
C SER A 105 -17.56 -17.10 20.62
N PHE A 106 -17.96 -16.42 19.56
CA PHE A 106 -17.97 -16.94 18.20
C PHE A 106 -17.43 -15.89 17.22
N GLY A 107 -16.26 -16.17 16.66
CA GLY A 107 -15.64 -15.35 15.61
C GLY A 107 -15.45 -16.14 14.32
N PHE A 108 -15.60 -15.48 13.19
CA PHE A 108 -15.40 -16.09 11.88
C PHE A 108 -14.84 -15.09 10.86
N ARG A 109 -14.02 -15.62 9.97
CA ARG A 109 -13.51 -14.89 8.80
C ARG A 109 -13.38 -15.87 7.63
N ASP A 110 -13.82 -15.47 6.43
CA ASP A 110 -13.78 -16.31 5.22
C ASP A 110 -14.45 -17.70 5.41
N THR A 111 -15.54 -17.73 6.22
CA THR A 111 -16.30 -18.91 6.61
C THR A 111 -17.81 -18.57 6.53
N TYR A 112 -18.32 -18.38 5.30
CA TYR A 112 -19.64 -17.80 5.05
C TYR A 112 -20.67 -18.78 4.49
N ASN A 113 -20.35 -20.07 4.44
CA ASN A 113 -21.20 -21.11 3.85
C ASN A 113 -21.91 -21.98 4.89
N ILE A 114 -21.89 -21.62 6.19
CA ILE A 114 -22.61 -22.36 7.21
C ILE A 114 -24.10 -22.24 6.93
N ALA A 115 -24.73 -23.37 6.65
CA ALA A 115 -26.13 -23.49 6.27
C ALA A 115 -27.02 -23.83 7.46
N ASP A 116 -26.46 -24.51 8.46
CA ASP A 116 -27.20 -24.99 9.64
C ASP A 116 -26.39 -24.79 10.94
N PHE A 117 -27.08 -24.24 11.92
CA PHE A 117 -26.61 -24.08 13.29
C PHE A 117 -27.47 -24.91 14.22
N GLU A 118 -26.87 -25.83 14.93
CA GLU A 118 -27.48 -26.54 16.05
C GLU A 118 -26.95 -25.91 17.36
N ILE A 119 -27.76 -25.12 18.05
CA ILE A 119 -27.39 -24.46 19.30
C ILE A 119 -28.04 -25.21 20.46
N ASN A 120 -27.25 -25.61 21.46
CA ASN A 120 -27.76 -26.26 22.65
C ASN A 120 -28.82 -25.38 23.32
N SER A 121 -29.96 -25.97 23.70
CA SER A 121 -31.08 -25.25 24.30
C SER A 121 -30.78 -24.56 25.66
N GLU A 122 -29.69 -24.99 26.31
CA GLU A 122 -29.18 -24.38 27.55
C GLU A 122 -28.07 -23.32 27.28
N ASN A 123 -27.80 -22.97 26.02
CA ASN A 123 -26.83 -21.93 25.71
C ASN A 123 -27.45 -20.56 26.09
N GLU A 124 -26.76 -19.84 26.98
CA GLU A 124 -27.25 -18.55 27.51
C GLU A 124 -26.82 -17.36 26.63
N THR A 125 -25.83 -17.57 25.73
CA THR A 125 -25.27 -16.48 24.91
C THR A 125 -25.86 -16.44 23.50
N PHE A 126 -25.99 -17.60 22.84
CA PHE A 126 -26.44 -17.65 21.46
C PHE A 126 -27.82 -18.27 21.33
N VAL A 127 -28.63 -17.67 20.45
CA VAL A 127 -29.94 -18.17 20.06
C VAL A 127 -30.10 -18.10 18.54
N LYS A 128 -31.09 -18.78 18.00
CA LYS A 128 -31.47 -18.62 16.59
C LYS A 128 -32.94 -18.28 16.44
N ASP A 129 -33.24 -17.45 15.45
CA ASP A 129 -34.62 -17.12 15.07
C ASP A 129 -35.29 -18.25 14.26
N ALA A 130 -36.51 -18.02 13.82
CA ALA A 130 -37.29 -18.97 13.01
C ALA A 130 -36.66 -19.24 11.62
N ASN A 131 -35.80 -18.35 11.12
CA ASN A 131 -35.07 -18.48 9.86
C ASN A 131 -33.72 -19.17 10.05
N GLY A 132 -33.36 -19.50 11.30
CA GLY A 132 -32.04 -20.05 11.66
C GLY A 132 -30.93 -19.01 11.78
N VAL A 133 -31.25 -17.72 11.72
CA VAL A 133 -30.29 -16.62 11.91
C VAL A 133 -29.83 -16.62 13.36
N VAL A 134 -28.51 -16.55 13.56
CA VAL A 134 -27.87 -16.63 14.88
C VAL A 134 -27.75 -15.25 15.48
N MET A 135 -28.21 -15.12 16.71
CA MET A 135 -28.16 -13.92 17.53
C MET A 135 -27.32 -14.14 18.78
N GLU A 136 -26.63 -13.12 19.24
CA GLU A 136 -25.97 -13.06 20.54
C GLU A 136 -26.83 -12.26 21.50
N ARG A 137 -27.07 -12.78 22.70
CA ARG A 137 -27.77 -12.06 23.78
C ARG A 137 -26.85 -11.05 24.45
N ASP A 138 -27.22 -9.79 24.44
CA ASP A 138 -26.50 -8.75 25.18
C ASP A 138 -27.23 -8.40 26.50
N ASN A 139 -26.86 -9.08 27.56
CA ASN A 139 -27.41 -8.94 28.90
C ASN A 139 -26.96 -7.68 29.66
N ARG A 140 -26.15 -6.81 29.00
CA ARG A 140 -25.72 -5.52 29.60
C ARG A 140 -26.82 -4.47 29.62
N TRP A 141 -27.94 -4.73 28.94
CA TRP A 141 -29.06 -3.83 28.82
C TRP A 141 -30.35 -4.46 29.37
N GLU A 142 -31.22 -3.64 29.96
CA GLU A 142 -32.59 -4.04 30.29
C GLU A 142 -33.59 -3.18 29.47
N PRO A 143 -34.45 -3.76 28.61
CA PRO A 143 -34.56 -5.20 28.33
C PRO A 143 -33.33 -5.77 27.59
N GLU A 144 -33.13 -7.09 27.71
CA GLU A 144 -32.10 -7.84 26.93
C GLU A 144 -32.22 -7.51 25.45
N ARG A 145 -31.06 -7.31 24.81
CA ARG A 145 -30.97 -7.05 23.35
C ARG A 145 -30.44 -8.27 22.64
N LEU A 146 -31.00 -8.56 21.45
CA LEU A 146 -30.50 -9.56 20.55
C LEU A 146 -29.62 -8.87 19.48
N ILE A 147 -28.41 -9.35 19.31
CA ILE A 147 -27.45 -8.79 18.36
C ILE A 147 -27.26 -9.79 17.23
N LEU A 148 -27.50 -9.36 15.99
CA LEU A 148 -27.28 -10.16 14.80
C LEU A 148 -25.82 -10.61 14.71
N CYS A 149 -25.59 -11.93 14.67
CA CYS A 149 -24.29 -12.56 14.64
C CYS A 149 -23.99 -13.26 13.31
N TYR A 150 -24.91 -14.08 12.80
CA TYR A 150 -24.69 -14.84 11.57
C TYR A 150 -25.98 -15.14 10.82
N ILE A 151 -26.01 -14.90 9.50
CA ILE A 151 -27.11 -15.28 8.62
C ILE A 151 -26.71 -16.57 7.86
N PRO A 152 -27.42 -17.70 8.05
CA PRO A 152 -27.09 -18.96 7.38
C PRO A 152 -27.10 -18.87 5.85
N ALA A 153 -26.26 -19.66 5.19
CA ALA A 153 -26.17 -19.71 3.73
C ALA A 153 -27.45 -20.15 3.01
N THR A 154 -28.42 -20.72 3.75
CA THR A 154 -29.77 -21.08 3.26
C THR A 154 -30.71 -19.88 3.16
N VAL A 155 -30.40 -18.78 3.84
CA VAL A 155 -31.22 -17.57 3.86
C VAL A 155 -30.86 -16.68 2.67
N SER A 156 -31.81 -16.41 1.80
CA SER A 156 -31.59 -15.54 0.63
C SER A 156 -32.16 -14.12 0.81
N ASN A 157 -33.11 -13.96 1.72
CA ASN A 157 -33.74 -12.67 2.02
C ASN A 157 -33.90 -12.56 3.54
N TYR A 158 -33.50 -11.45 4.12
CA TYR A 158 -33.64 -11.21 5.55
C TYR A 158 -34.09 -9.77 5.84
N CYS A 159 -35.05 -9.64 6.74
CA CYS A 159 -35.48 -8.36 7.28
C CYS A 159 -35.09 -8.32 8.74
N ILE A 160 -34.24 -7.38 9.13
CA ILE A 160 -33.78 -7.22 10.51
C ILE A 160 -34.94 -6.64 11.32
N PRO A 161 -35.43 -7.35 12.34
CA PRO A 161 -36.50 -6.87 13.23
C PRO A 161 -36.12 -5.61 13.99
N LYS A 162 -37.11 -4.82 14.41
CA LYS A 162 -36.86 -3.54 15.09
C LYS A 162 -36.25 -3.68 16.48
N ASP A 163 -36.43 -4.83 17.12
CA ASP A 163 -35.95 -5.18 18.47
C ASP A 163 -34.56 -5.87 18.45
N GLU A 164 -34.01 -6.13 17.25
CA GLU A 164 -32.66 -6.63 17.09
C GLU A 164 -31.67 -5.49 16.93
N ASP A 165 -30.54 -5.58 17.60
CA ASP A 165 -29.45 -4.63 17.45
C ASP A 165 -28.45 -5.11 16.38
N ILE A 166 -27.73 -4.17 15.79
CA ILE A 166 -26.72 -4.44 14.78
C ILE A 166 -25.39 -3.99 15.35
N ARG A 167 -24.44 -4.92 15.48
CA ARG A 167 -23.03 -4.57 15.57
C ARG A 167 -22.47 -4.45 14.16
N GLU A 168 -21.28 -3.87 14.04
CA GLU A 168 -20.51 -3.82 12.80
C GLU A 168 -20.11 -5.24 12.35
N VAL A 169 -21.08 -5.98 11.82
CA VAL A 169 -20.92 -7.36 11.32
C VAL A 169 -20.90 -7.31 9.81
N THR A 170 -19.94 -7.96 9.22
CA THR A 170 -19.79 -7.98 7.77
C THR A 170 -20.74 -8.96 7.10
N TYR A 171 -21.73 -8.44 6.36
CA TYR A 171 -22.75 -9.22 5.65
C TYR A 171 -22.39 -9.52 4.20
N ALA A 172 -21.50 -8.74 3.60
CA ALA A 172 -21.07 -8.87 2.21
C ALA A 172 -20.55 -10.26 1.86
N ARG A 173 -20.08 -10.98 2.85
CA ARG A 173 -19.43 -12.28 2.72
C ARG A 173 -20.41 -13.45 2.69
N TRP A 174 -21.69 -13.21 2.99
CA TRP A 174 -22.72 -14.25 2.91
C TRP A 174 -23.20 -14.43 1.49
N SER A 175 -22.57 -15.36 0.79
CA SER A 175 -22.64 -15.52 -0.65
C SER A 175 -24.06 -15.73 -1.24
N ASN A 176 -25.02 -16.15 -0.43
CA ASN A 176 -26.38 -16.45 -0.86
C ASN A 176 -27.42 -15.38 -0.48
N LEU A 177 -27.11 -14.49 0.44
CA LEU A 177 -28.01 -13.41 0.81
C LEU A 177 -28.14 -12.43 -0.37
N LYS A 178 -29.37 -12.18 -0.84
CA LYS A 178 -29.68 -11.31 -1.97
C LYS A 178 -30.38 -10.03 -1.56
N THR A 179 -31.21 -10.13 -0.50
CA THR A 179 -32.01 -9.00 -0.02
C THR A 179 -31.79 -8.84 1.48
N LEU A 180 -31.43 -7.64 1.88
CA LEU A 180 -31.35 -7.22 3.27
C LEU A 180 -32.20 -5.99 3.44
N THR A 181 -33.15 -6.04 4.38
CA THR A 181 -34.00 -4.91 4.78
C THR A 181 -34.01 -4.78 6.30
N MET A 182 -34.59 -3.72 6.81
CA MET A 182 -34.70 -3.45 8.23
C MET A 182 -36.09 -2.87 8.52
N GLU A 183 -36.73 -3.29 9.60
CA GLU A 183 -37.95 -2.67 10.10
C GLU A 183 -37.68 -1.24 10.61
N GLU A 184 -38.65 -0.35 10.43
CA GLU A 184 -38.54 1.02 10.93
C GLU A 184 -38.35 1.03 12.47
N ARG A 185 -37.35 1.80 12.90
CA ARG A 185 -37.02 1.99 14.34
C ARG A 185 -36.94 3.47 14.66
N ASP A 186 -37.36 3.79 15.89
CA ASP A 186 -37.10 5.11 16.42
C ASP A 186 -35.65 5.22 16.87
N GLN A 187 -34.87 6.03 16.15
CA GLN A 187 -33.45 6.30 16.42
C GLN A 187 -33.22 7.81 16.63
N THR A 188 -34.27 8.58 16.91
CA THR A 188 -34.19 10.05 16.99
C THR A 188 -33.17 10.55 18.00
N ASP A 189 -33.01 9.85 19.13
CA ASP A 189 -32.09 10.20 20.21
C ASP A 189 -30.75 9.46 20.16
N SER A 190 -30.50 8.64 19.11
CA SER A 190 -29.29 7.85 18.99
C SER A 190 -28.16 8.65 18.35
N TYR A 191 -26.97 8.62 18.97
CA TYR A 191 -25.73 9.17 18.39
C TYR A 191 -25.38 8.52 17.05
N GLU A 192 -25.53 7.20 16.99
CA GLU A 192 -25.33 6.37 15.80
C GLU A 192 -26.69 5.87 15.31
N ARG A 193 -26.93 6.00 14.00
CA ARG A 193 -28.13 5.51 13.34
C ARG A 193 -27.75 4.54 12.25
N TYR A 194 -28.41 3.39 12.26
CA TYR A 194 -28.27 2.38 11.21
C TYR A 194 -29.52 2.37 10.35
N PHE A 195 -29.33 2.30 9.04
CA PHE A 195 -30.42 2.17 8.09
C PHE A 195 -29.99 1.33 6.88
N ILE A 196 -30.96 0.72 6.20
CA ILE A 196 -30.71 -0.02 4.97
C ILE A 196 -31.41 0.70 3.83
N LYS A 197 -30.65 0.97 2.76
CA LYS A 197 -31.16 1.54 1.52
C LYS A 197 -30.51 0.80 0.34
N ASN A 198 -31.32 0.39 -0.65
CA ASN A 198 -30.86 -0.38 -1.81
C ASN A 198 -30.07 -1.65 -1.42
N ASN A 199 -30.49 -2.36 -0.38
CA ASN A 199 -29.81 -3.52 0.23
C ASN A 199 -28.45 -3.22 0.89
N ILE A 200 -28.01 -1.99 0.96
CA ILE A 200 -26.76 -1.60 1.62
C ILE A 200 -27.07 -1.13 3.04
N LEU A 201 -26.32 -1.64 4.00
CA LEU A 201 -26.33 -1.16 5.38
C LEU A 201 -25.45 0.09 5.49
N TYR A 202 -26.05 1.14 6.01
CA TYR A 202 -25.39 2.41 6.31
C TYR A 202 -25.42 2.72 7.79
N LYS A 203 -24.41 3.48 8.21
CA LYS A 203 -24.30 4.11 9.52
C LYS A 203 -24.17 5.63 9.32
N SER A 204 -24.89 6.41 10.11
CA SER A 204 -24.72 7.86 10.15
C SER A 204 -24.53 8.34 11.58
N TYR A 205 -23.81 9.48 11.74
CA TYR A 205 -23.60 10.14 13.02
C TYR A 205 -24.34 11.47 13.01
N TYR A 206 -25.24 11.71 13.96
CA TYR A 206 -26.05 12.93 14.06
C TYR A 206 -26.78 13.33 12.76
N GLY A 207 -27.03 12.38 11.87
CA GLY A 207 -27.71 12.64 10.60
C GLY A 207 -26.88 13.35 9.52
N ASN A 208 -25.56 13.47 9.71
CA ASN A 208 -24.63 14.06 8.75
C ASN A 208 -23.89 12.95 7.99
N GLY A 209 -24.14 12.88 6.68
CA GLY A 209 -23.52 11.88 5.82
C GLY A 209 -23.97 10.44 6.09
N ALA A 210 -23.44 9.51 5.32
CA ALA A 210 -23.69 8.09 5.52
C ALA A 210 -22.45 7.27 5.14
N ILE A 211 -22.05 6.40 6.07
CA ILE A 211 -20.95 5.46 5.87
C ILE A 211 -21.56 4.16 5.37
N ALA A 212 -21.22 3.72 4.17
CA ALA A 212 -21.61 2.40 3.69
C ALA A 212 -20.79 1.34 4.45
N ILE A 213 -21.48 0.45 5.16
CA ILE A 213 -20.83 -0.54 6.04
C ILE A 213 -20.74 -1.88 5.36
N ASP A 214 -21.83 -2.35 4.74
CA ASP A 214 -21.88 -3.70 4.19
C ASP A 214 -23.10 -3.90 3.26
N ALA A 215 -23.05 -4.96 2.44
CA ALA A 215 -24.16 -5.38 1.58
C ALA A 215 -24.18 -6.91 1.43
N PRO A 216 -25.33 -7.50 1.05
CA PRO A 216 -25.44 -8.93 0.83
C PRO A 216 -24.48 -9.45 -0.25
N GLY A 217 -23.77 -10.55 0.02
CA GLY A 217 -22.80 -11.13 -0.91
C GLY A 217 -23.38 -11.75 -2.18
N GLY A 218 -24.69 -11.93 -2.23
CA GLY A 218 -25.41 -12.50 -3.37
C GLY A 218 -25.97 -11.48 -4.36
N ILE A 219 -25.80 -10.17 -4.10
CA ILE A 219 -26.32 -9.12 -4.99
C ILE A 219 -25.52 -8.99 -6.27
N THR A 220 -26.21 -8.59 -7.35
CA THR A 220 -25.63 -8.33 -8.68
C THR A 220 -25.56 -6.84 -8.99
N ASP A 221 -26.42 -6.06 -8.37
CA ASP A 221 -26.56 -4.62 -8.62
C ASP A 221 -26.35 -3.88 -7.30
N LEU A 222 -25.36 -2.99 -7.30
CA LEU A 222 -24.98 -2.21 -6.13
C LEU A 222 -25.25 -0.73 -6.42
N THR A 223 -26.25 -0.16 -5.72
CA THR A 223 -26.63 1.25 -5.87
C THR A 223 -26.42 1.99 -4.55
N PHE A 224 -25.41 2.85 -4.50
CA PHE A 224 -25.12 3.65 -3.32
C PHE A 224 -26.07 4.84 -3.19
N CYS A 225 -26.45 5.16 -1.96
CA CYS A 225 -27.32 6.30 -1.71
C CYS A 225 -26.61 7.64 -1.89
N LYS A 226 -27.39 8.70 -2.16
CA LYS A 226 -26.85 10.04 -2.37
C LYS A 226 -26.19 10.65 -1.14
N GLU A 227 -26.58 10.21 0.05
CA GLU A 227 -26.06 10.68 1.34
C GLU A 227 -24.71 10.04 1.71
N MET A 228 -24.24 9.03 0.94
CA MET A 228 -22.97 8.34 1.21
C MET A 228 -21.79 9.29 1.02
N ASP A 229 -20.97 9.43 2.05
CA ASP A 229 -19.74 10.22 2.06
C ASP A 229 -18.49 9.40 2.40
N GLN A 230 -18.67 8.17 2.92
CA GLN A 230 -17.59 7.26 3.27
C GLN A 230 -17.97 5.81 2.98
N VAL A 231 -16.94 4.98 2.83
CA VAL A 231 -17.03 3.52 2.84
C VAL A 231 -16.25 3.01 4.04
N TYR A 232 -16.85 2.13 4.81
CA TYR A 232 -16.21 1.55 5.99
C TYR A 232 -15.20 0.49 5.58
N ASP A 233 -13.95 0.65 6.01
CA ASP A 233 -12.87 -0.30 5.82
C ASP A 233 -12.52 -0.96 7.16
N VAL A 234 -12.54 -2.28 7.20
CA VAL A 234 -12.07 -3.05 8.37
C VAL A 234 -10.62 -3.46 8.12
N TYR A 235 -9.71 -3.01 8.98
CA TYR A 235 -8.27 -3.34 8.88
C TYR A 235 -7.61 -2.98 7.52
N GLY A 236 -8.13 -1.95 6.83
CA GLY A 236 -7.62 -1.52 5.53
C GLY A 236 -8.14 -2.33 4.33
N GLU A 237 -8.99 -3.32 4.53
CA GLU A 237 -9.67 -4.05 3.45
C GLU A 237 -11.09 -3.51 3.27
N SER A 238 -11.41 -3.03 2.07
CA SER A 238 -12.79 -2.65 1.76
C SER A 238 -13.65 -3.90 1.57
N TRP A 239 -14.77 -3.99 2.31
CA TRP A 239 -15.75 -5.06 2.13
C TRP A 239 -16.30 -5.11 0.69
N LEU A 240 -16.27 -3.99 -0.03
CA LEU A 240 -16.69 -3.91 -1.44
C LEU A 240 -15.92 -4.87 -2.35
N ASN A 241 -14.63 -5.09 -2.06
CA ASN A 241 -13.79 -5.98 -2.86
C ASN A 241 -14.18 -7.46 -2.72
N LEU A 242 -15.01 -7.78 -1.73
CA LEU A 242 -15.51 -9.13 -1.47
C LEU A 242 -16.81 -9.46 -2.22
N LEU A 243 -17.42 -8.48 -2.87
CA LEU A 243 -18.66 -8.64 -3.62
C LEU A 243 -18.40 -9.24 -5.02
N SER A 244 -18.07 -10.51 -5.06
CA SER A 244 -17.66 -11.23 -6.29
C SER A 244 -18.76 -11.38 -7.36
N LYS A 245 -20.04 -11.14 -7.02
CA LYS A 245 -21.21 -11.30 -7.93
C LYS A 245 -21.70 -9.98 -8.52
N VAL A 246 -21.17 -8.85 -8.08
CA VAL A 246 -21.62 -7.54 -8.57
C VAL A 246 -21.26 -7.36 -10.05
N GLN A 247 -22.27 -7.04 -10.83
CA GLN A 247 -22.16 -6.76 -12.27
C GLN A 247 -22.38 -5.29 -12.58
N ASN A 248 -23.22 -4.60 -11.80
CA ASN A 248 -23.53 -3.21 -11.99
C ASN A 248 -23.26 -2.41 -10.70
N ILE A 249 -22.60 -1.28 -10.86
CA ILE A 249 -22.34 -0.32 -9.79
C ILE A 249 -22.96 1.00 -10.21
N SER A 250 -23.71 1.63 -9.31
CA SER A 250 -24.29 2.95 -9.50
C SER A 250 -24.29 3.74 -8.19
N VAL A 251 -24.43 5.04 -8.34
CA VAL A 251 -24.58 5.99 -7.23
C VAL A 251 -25.81 6.83 -7.52
N GLU A 252 -26.67 7.07 -6.53
CA GLU A 252 -27.85 7.92 -6.69
C GLU A 252 -27.45 9.34 -7.10
N GLU A 253 -28.27 9.97 -7.93
CA GLU A 253 -28.08 11.36 -8.37
C GLU A 253 -28.02 12.30 -7.17
N GLY A 254 -27.06 13.24 -7.20
CA GLY A 254 -26.83 14.22 -6.14
C GLY A 254 -25.79 13.80 -5.10
N ASN A 255 -25.14 12.65 -5.21
CA ASN A 255 -23.95 12.34 -4.42
C ASN A 255 -22.78 13.19 -4.91
N THR A 256 -22.11 13.93 -3.99
CA THR A 256 -21.00 14.84 -4.32
C THR A 256 -19.61 14.23 -4.07
N THR A 257 -19.56 13.12 -3.35
CA THR A 257 -18.31 12.45 -2.93
C THR A 257 -17.95 11.28 -3.83
N PHE A 258 -18.95 10.51 -4.27
CA PHE A 258 -18.75 9.32 -5.07
C PHE A 258 -19.37 9.43 -6.46
N SER A 259 -18.72 8.79 -7.42
CA SER A 259 -19.21 8.65 -8.79
C SER A 259 -18.76 7.32 -9.37
N VAL A 260 -19.41 6.88 -10.46
CA VAL A 260 -18.98 5.71 -11.21
C VAL A 260 -18.28 6.15 -12.48
N VAL A 261 -17.06 5.68 -12.69
CA VAL A 261 -16.26 5.94 -13.89
C VAL A 261 -15.87 4.59 -14.52
N GLY A 262 -16.47 4.26 -15.65
CA GLY A 262 -16.32 2.94 -16.26
C GLY A 262 -16.82 1.82 -15.34
N ASP A 263 -15.92 0.90 -15.00
CA ASP A 263 -16.21 -0.24 -14.11
C ASP A 263 -15.83 0.02 -12.64
N TYR A 264 -15.62 1.27 -12.27
CA TYR A 264 -15.09 1.66 -10.96
C TYR A 264 -16.03 2.58 -10.19
N LEU A 265 -16.20 2.30 -8.89
CA LEU A 265 -16.66 3.29 -7.92
C LEU A 265 -15.46 4.16 -7.53
N CYS A 266 -15.60 5.44 -7.75
CA CYS A 266 -14.56 6.44 -7.48
C CYS A 266 -14.99 7.37 -6.37
N GLN A 267 -14.10 7.64 -5.42
CA GLN A 267 -14.25 8.68 -4.40
C GLN A 267 -13.47 9.92 -4.83
N LYS A 268 -14.09 11.08 -4.74
CA LYS A 268 -13.42 12.37 -4.91
C LYS A 268 -12.68 12.74 -3.63
N VAL A 269 -11.36 12.79 -3.69
CA VAL A 269 -10.49 13.07 -2.55
C VAL A 269 -9.80 14.41 -2.79
N TYR A 270 -10.09 15.39 -1.93
CA TYR A 270 -9.48 16.71 -2.02
C TYR A 270 -8.09 16.72 -1.41
N MET A 271 -7.22 17.56 -1.96
CA MET A 271 -5.87 17.71 -1.46
C MET A 271 -5.86 18.32 -0.04
N PRO A 272 -4.81 18.04 0.78
CA PRO A 272 -4.71 18.60 2.12
C PRO A 272 -4.86 20.13 2.14
N GLY A 273 -5.76 20.62 3.00
CA GLY A 273 -6.06 22.05 3.12
C GLY A 273 -7.24 22.54 2.25
N TYR A 274 -7.85 21.64 1.47
CA TYR A 274 -9.04 21.92 0.68
C TYR A 274 -10.22 21.08 1.16
N THR A 275 -11.42 21.66 1.16
CA THR A 275 -12.64 21.02 1.70
C THR A 275 -13.61 20.56 0.62
N GLY A 276 -13.42 21.01 -0.61
CA GLY A 276 -14.34 20.81 -1.72
C GLY A 276 -15.54 21.76 -1.73
N GLU A 277 -15.52 22.79 -0.90
CA GLU A 277 -16.55 23.82 -0.87
C GLU A 277 -16.49 24.75 -2.09
N ASN A 278 -15.32 24.81 -2.76
CA ASN A 278 -15.12 25.61 -3.96
C ASN A 278 -14.95 24.70 -5.19
N GLU A 279 -15.51 25.07 -6.31
CA GLU A 279 -15.37 24.34 -7.59
C GLU A 279 -13.91 24.20 -8.06
N GLY A 280 -13.02 25.12 -7.65
CA GLY A 280 -11.59 25.13 -7.99
C GLY A 280 -10.70 24.33 -7.04
N ASP A 281 -11.24 23.66 -6.02
CA ASP A 281 -10.46 22.89 -5.07
C ASP A 281 -9.83 21.66 -5.75
N PRO A 282 -8.49 21.48 -5.68
CA PRO A 282 -7.81 20.38 -6.35
C PRO A 282 -8.13 19.02 -5.72
N TYR A 283 -8.40 18.03 -6.56
CA TYR A 283 -8.78 16.70 -6.14
C TYR A 283 -8.17 15.59 -7.00
N GLN A 284 -8.13 14.40 -6.43
CA GLN A 284 -7.90 13.13 -7.13
C GLN A 284 -9.17 12.28 -7.10
N LEU A 285 -9.31 11.38 -8.07
CA LEU A 285 -10.29 10.30 -8.02
C LEU A 285 -9.63 9.02 -7.49
N LYS A 286 -10.06 8.57 -6.33
CA LYS A 286 -9.61 7.32 -5.73
C LYS A 286 -10.53 6.18 -6.17
N LEU A 287 -9.98 5.15 -6.80
CA LEU A 287 -10.71 3.92 -7.12
C LEU A 287 -10.95 3.14 -5.84
N VAL A 288 -12.18 3.11 -5.37
CA VAL A 288 -12.56 2.43 -4.11
C VAL A 288 -13.01 1.00 -4.36
N MET A 289 -13.71 0.76 -5.46
CA MET A 289 -14.19 -0.55 -5.86
C MET A 289 -14.07 -0.73 -7.37
N ALA A 290 -13.77 -1.95 -7.80
CA ALA A 290 -13.84 -2.38 -9.18
C ALA A 290 -14.86 -3.52 -9.34
N LYS A 291 -15.49 -3.64 -10.51
CA LYS A 291 -16.19 -4.87 -10.85
C LYS A 291 -15.21 -6.05 -10.82
N PRO A 292 -15.67 -7.27 -10.51
CA PRO A 292 -14.83 -8.45 -10.50
C PRO A 292 -14.11 -8.63 -11.84
N PHE A 293 -12.79 -8.70 -11.82
CA PHE A 293 -11.98 -8.84 -13.03
C PHE A 293 -11.46 -10.28 -13.18
N THR A 294 -11.85 -10.93 -14.28
CA THR A 294 -11.46 -12.32 -14.61
C THR A 294 -10.62 -12.41 -15.89
N GLY A 295 -10.30 -11.27 -16.50
CA GLY A 295 -9.44 -11.19 -17.67
C GLY A 295 -7.95 -11.40 -17.35
N THR A 296 -7.13 -11.55 -18.38
CA THR A 296 -5.68 -11.73 -18.24
C THR A 296 -4.89 -10.44 -18.38
N THR A 297 -5.40 -9.45 -19.11
CA THR A 297 -4.78 -8.14 -19.28
C THR A 297 -5.69 -7.07 -18.69
N LEU A 298 -5.24 -6.43 -17.62
CA LEU A 298 -5.93 -5.30 -16.99
C LEU A 298 -5.35 -3.99 -17.49
N SER A 299 -6.19 -3.16 -18.12
CA SER A 299 -5.82 -1.81 -18.56
C SER A 299 -6.53 -0.79 -17.68
N LEU A 300 -5.78 -0.09 -16.83
CA LEU A 300 -6.30 0.94 -15.94
C LEU A 300 -6.23 2.30 -16.62
N PHE A 301 -7.37 2.80 -17.08
CA PHE A 301 -7.49 4.15 -17.67
C PHE A 301 -6.44 4.49 -18.74
N THR A 302 -6.09 3.50 -19.57
CA THR A 302 -5.29 3.73 -20.79
C THR A 302 -6.03 4.59 -21.80
N THR A 303 -7.37 4.58 -21.73
CA THR A 303 -8.27 5.53 -22.36
C THR A 303 -9.31 5.97 -21.32
N LEU A 304 -9.53 7.28 -21.22
CA LEU A 304 -10.57 7.82 -20.34
C LEU A 304 -11.95 7.71 -21.02
N PRO A 305 -13.04 7.60 -20.24
CA PRO A 305 -14.38 7.66 -20.77
C PRO A 305 -14.65 8.94 -21.57
N GLU A 306 -15.49 8.85 -22.58
CA GLU A 306 -15.89 10.00 -23.38
C GLU A 306 -16.49 11.11 -22.50
N GLY A 307 -16.01 12.35 -22.69
CA GLY A 307 -16.44 13.52 -21.91
C GLY A 307 -15.81 13.66 -20.53
N PHE A 308 -14.88 12.76 -20.14
CA PHE A 308 -14.15 12.92 -18.89
C PHE A 308 -13.10 14.05 -19.01
N SER A 309 -13.22 15.07 -18.15
CA SER A 309 -12.25 16.19 -18.14
C SER A 309 -11.04 15.86 -17.25
N THR A 310 -9.85 16.11 -17.79
CA THR A 310 -8.58 16.07 -17.06
C THR A 310 -8.04 17.45 -16.72
N ASP A 311 -8.83 18.50 -16.97
CA ASP A 311 -8.43 19.86 -16.66
C ASP A 311 -8.40 20.08 -15.13
N TYR A 312 -7.57 21.05 -14.71
CA TYR A 312 -7.58 21.51 -13.32
C TYR A 312 -9.02 21.89 -12.90
N PRO A 313 -9.53 21.45 -11.74
CA PRO A 313 -8.80 21.00 -10.55
C PRO A 313 -8.55 19.48 -10.44
N PHE A 314 -8.72 18.68 -11.47
CA PHE A 314 -8.38 17.27 -11.46
C PHE A 314 -6.86 17.06 -11.48
N LEU A 315 -6.35 16.24 -10.54
CA LEU A 315 -4.91 15.98 -10.39
C LEU A 315 -4.50 14.55 -10.76
N GLY A 316 -5.45 13.67 -11.03
CA GLY A 316 -5.18 12.29 -11.41
C GLY A 316 -6.07 11.27 -10.70
N ILE A 317 -5.79 10.01 -10.99
CA ILE A 317 -6.49 8.85 -10.44
C ILE A 317 -5.54 8.11 -9.50
N SER A 318 -6.02 7.76 -8.30
CA SER A 318 -5.30 6.89 -7.37
C SER A 318 -5.98 5.51 -7.29
N ILE A 319 -5.18 4.44 -7.20
CA ILE A 319 -5.67 3.07 -7.02
C ILE A 319 -5.83 2.83 -5.53
N GLY A 320 -7.05 2.58 -5.07
CA GLY A 320 -7.35 2.34 -3.66
C GLY A 320 -6.74 1.05 -3.11
N SER A 321 -6.60 0.99 -1.79
CA SER A 321 -6.00 -0.15 -1.08
C SER A 321 -6.72 -1.46 -1.41
N TYR A 322 -5.95 -2.54 -1.57
CA TYR A 322 -6.44 -3.92 -1.78
C TYR A 322 -7.35 -4.14 -3.00
N LEU A 323 -7.44 -3.19 -3.94
CA LEU A 323 -8.43 -3.20 -5.02
C LEU A 323 -8.39 -4.49 -5.88
N TYR A 324 -7.21 -5.06 -6.10
CA TYR A 324 -6.97 -6.30 -6.83
C TYR A 324 -6.10 -7.29 -6.02
N ASP A 325 -6.10 -7.18 -4.68
CA ASP A 325 -5.36 -8.10 -3.81
C ASP A 325 -5.67 -9.56 -4.14
N LYS A 326 -4.63 -10.39 -4.26
CA LYS A 326 -4.71 -11.83 -4.56
C LYS A 326 -5.47 -12.20 -5.84
N ASN A 327 -5.63 -11.27 -6.79
CA ASN A 327 -6.28 -11.58 -8.05
C ASN A 327 -5.48 -12.66 -8.82
N ALA A 328 -6.16 -13.79 -9.08
CA ALA A 328 -5.54 -14.96 -9.70
C ALA A 328 -5.54 -14.94 -11.24
N HIS A 329 -6.19 -13.96 -11.86
CA HIS A 329 -6.42 -13.93 -13.30
C HIS A 329 -5.46 -12.99 -14.04
N ILE A 330 -5.09 -11.87 -13.42
CA ILE A 330 -4.26 -10.83 -14.05
C ILE A 330 -2.85 -11.37 -14.33
N LYS A 331 -2.45 -11.33 -15.61
CA LYS A 331 -1.08 -11.64 -16.07
C LYS A 331 -0.33 -10.39 -16.52
N GLU A 332 -1.04 -9.43 -17.08
CA GLU A 332 -0.47 -8.17 -17.54
C GLU A 332 -1.29 -7.00 -16.99
N LEU A 333 -0.61 -5.98 -16.50
CA LEU A 333 -1.18 -4.73 -16.02
C LEU A 333 -0.61 -3.57 -16.85
N ILE A 334 -1.50 -2.74 -17.40
CA ILE A 334 -1.14 -1.50 -18.09
C ILE A 334 -1.78 -0.34 -17.32
N VAL A 335 -0.96 0.54 -16.79
CA VAL A 335 -1.38 1.71 -15.99
C VAL A 335 -1.33 2.94 -16.89
N GLY A 336 -2.49 3.59 -17.09
CA GLY A 336 -2.64 4.75 -17.96
C GLY A 336 -1.99 6.01 -17.40
N GLU A 337 -1.81 7.02 -18.26
CA GLU A 337 -1.07 8.25 -17.96
C GLU A 337 -1.70 9.08 -16.82
N ASN A 338 -3.02 9.01 -16.68
CA ASN A 338 -3.75 9.76 -15.64
C ASN A 338 -3.81 9.03 -14.29
N VAL A 339 -3.31 7.82 -14.19
CA VAL A 339 -3.19 7.09 -12.92
C VAL A 339 -1.84 7.43 -12.31
N VAL A 340 -1.86 8.17 -11.20
CA VAL A 340 -0.67 8.84 -10.64
C VAL A 340 -0.10 8.16 -9.41
N GLU A 341 -0.93 7.35 -8.72
CA GLU A 341 -0.47 6.64 -7.53
C GLU A 341 -1.29 5.36 -7.24
N SER A 342 -0.73 4.51 -6.42
CA SER A 342 -1.41 3.40 -5.77
C SER A 342 -1.30 3.51 -4.26
N ASP A 343 -2.36 3.12 -3.57
CA ASP A 343 -2.36 2.91 -2.13
C ASP A 343 -1.67 1.57 -1.78
N GLN A 344 -1.84 1.11 -0.54
CA GLN A 344 -1.23 -0.13 -0.08
C GLN A 344 -1.90 -1.38 -0.67
N CYS A 345 -1.12 -2.42 -0.92
CA CYS A 345 -1.56 -3.78 -1.27
C CYS A 345 -2.47 -3.88 -2.51
N CYS A 346 -2.45 -2.91 -3.44
CA CYS A 346 -3.41 -2.87 -4.55
C CYS A 346 -3.39 -4.13 -5.43
N PHE A 347 -2.22 -4.73 -5.64
CA PHE A 347 -1.99 -5.97 -6.41
C PHE A 347 -1.17 -6.98 -5.61
N ASN A 348 -1.21 -6.90 -4.28
CA ASN A 348 -0.49 -7.82 -3.42
C ASN A 348 -0.87 -9.27 -3.73
N GLU A 349 0.11 -10.17 -3.75
CA GLU A 349 -0.08 -11.61 -4.03
C GLU A 349 -0.79 -11.97 -5.36
N CYS A 350 -0.78 -11.09 -6.35
CA CYS A 350 -1.21 -11.43 -7.72
C CYS A 350 -0.19 -12.40 -8.34
N LYS A 351 -0.24 -13.68 -7.95
CA LYS A 351 0.79 -14.69 -8.25
C LYS A 351 0.94 -15.04 -9.74
N ASN A 352 -0.03 -14.66 -10.57
CA ASN A 352 0.01 -14.88 -12.01
C ASN A 352 0.41 -13.63 -12.79
N LEU A 353 0.58 -12.48 -12.14
CA LEU A 353 1.04 -11.24 -12.77
C LEU A 353 2.50 -11.42 -13.24
N GLU A 354 2.74 -11.24 -14.53
CA GLU A 354 4.02 -11.45 -15.20
C GLU A 354 4.64 -10.13 -15.66
N LYS A 355 3.78 -9.15 -16.03
CA LYS A 355 4.22 -7.88 -16.62
C LYS A 355 3.41 -6.69 -16.10
N VAL A 356 4.11 -5.57 -15.85
CA VAL A 356 3.51 -4.26 -15.51
C VAL A 356 4.12 -3.17 -16.38
N THR A 357 3.28 -2.33 -16.99
CA THR A 357 3.70 -1.19 -17.78
C THR A 357 3.04 0.09 -17.28
N PHE A 358 3.84 1.07 -16.87
CA PHE A 358 3.37 2.41 -16.53
C PHE A 358 3.54 3.33 -17.76
N LEU A 359 2.45 3.96 -18.18
CA LEU A 359 2.45 4.89 -19.33
C LEU A 359 2.66 6.34 -18.91
N GLY A 360 2.37 6.66 -17.65
CA GLY A 360 2.52 8.00 -17.09
C GLY A 360 3.98 8.41 -16.88
N TYR A 361 4.22 9.72 -16.83
CA TYR A 361 5.53 10.30 -16.55
C TYR A 361 5.98 10.05 -15.10
N GLN A 362 5.05 10.18 -14.15
CA GLN A 362 5.29 10.03 -12.72
C GLN A 362 4.29 9.03 -12.12
N PHE A 363 4.74 8.23 -11.18
CA PHE A 363 3.86 7.35 -10.42
C PHE A 363 4.39 7.15 -9.00
N ARG A 364 3.47 7.26 -8.01
CA ARG A 364 3.76 6.94 -6.60
C ARG A 364 3.29 5.54 -6.27
N LEU A 365 4.23 4.66 -5.96
CA LEU A 365 3.96 3.25 -5.66
C LEU A 365 3.77 3.05 -4.14
N GLY A 366 2.58 2.63 -3.74
CA GLY A 366 2.21 2.42 -2.34
C GLY A 366 2.85 1.18 -1.72
N HIS A 367 2.73 1.08 -0.41
CA HIS A 367 3.28 -0.03 0.39
C HIS A 367 2.73 -1.38 -0.08
N MET A 368 3.60 -2.37 -0.31
CA MET A 368 3.25 -3.74 -0.71
C MET A 368 2.37 -3.86 -1.98
N SER A 369 2.35 -2.85 -2.85
CA SER A 369 1.45 -2.85 -4.03
C SER A 369 1.60 -4.08 -4.92
N PHE A 370 2.85 -4.57 -5.14
CA PHE A 370 3.13 -5.80 -5.89
C PHE A 370 3.88 -6.85 -5.05
N TYR A 371 3.76 -6.77 -3.73
CA TYR A 371 4.41 -7.73 -2.84
C TYR A 371 3.97 -9.16 -3.15
N ASN A 372 4.92 -10.12 -3.16
CA ASN A 372 4.65 -11.53 -3.46
C ASN A 372 4.03 -11.84 -4.85
N CYS A 373 4.07 -10.93 -5.81
CA CYS A 373 3.76 -11.23 -7.21
C CYS A 373 4.89 -12.10 -7.80
N SER A 374 4.87 -13.40 -7.47
CA SER A 374 6.02 -14.29 -7.63
C SER A 374 6.47 -14.53 -9.08
N LYS A 375 5.62 -14.26 -10.07
CA LYS A 375 5.93 -14.36 -11.50
C LYS A 375 6.26 -13.02 -12.17
N LEU A 376 6.07 -11.89 -11.48
CA LEU A 376 6.32 -10.57 -12.04
C LEU A 376 7.81 -10.37 -12.31
N SER A 377 8.19 -10.44 -13.58
CA SER A 377 9.58 -10.35 -14.06
C SER A 377 9.84 -9.15 -14.98
N ASP A 378 8.80 -8.59 -15.58
CA ASP A 378 8.89 -7.48 -16.53
C ASP A 378 8.14 -6.26 -15.97
N ILE A 379 8.90 -5.19 -15.64
CA ILE A 379 8.33 -3.94 -15.14
C ILE A 379 8.91 -2.78 -15.95
N THR A 380 8.05 -2.10 -16.71
CA THR A 380 8.38 -0.81 -17.31
C THR A 380 8.00 0.29 -16.36
N PHE A 381 8.99 0.83 -15.65
CA PHE A 381 8.78 1.91 -14.68
C PHE A 381 8.50 3.26 -15.36
N PRO A 382 7.80 4.20 -14.67
CA PRO A 382 7.63 5.56 -15.13
C PRO A 382 8.97 6.33 -15.11
N GLU A 383 9.01 7.46 -15.77
CA GLU A 383 10.21 8.32 -15.80
C GLU A 383 10.57 8.86 -14.42
N GLN A 384 9.55 9.17 -13.59
CA GLN A 384 9.70 9.52 -12.17
C GLN A 384 8.94 8.54 -11.29
N LEU A 385 9.65 7.54 -10.76
CA LEU A 385 9.09 6.61 -9.78
C LEU A 385 9.30 7.15 -8.37
N ILE A 386 8.21 7.33 -7.63
CA ILE A 386 8.23 7.58 -6.20
C ILE A 386 7.88 6.27 -5.49
N MET A 387 8.85 5.63 -4.87
CA MET A 387 8.66 4.39 -4.11
C MET A 387 9.14 4.59 -2.68
N PRO A 388 8.25 5.02 -1.78
CA PRO A 388 8.61 5.29 -0.39
C PRO A 388 9.17 4.08 0.35
N ASN A 389 8.70 2.88 0.01
CA ASN A 389 9.12 1.63 0.66
C ASN A 389 9.37 0.53 -0.38
N ALA A 390 10.51 -0.11 -0.28
CA ALA A 390 10.93 -1.20 -1.19
C ALA A 390 10.04 -2.44 -1.12
N SER A 391 9.24 -2.60 -0.03
CA SER A 391 8.23 -3.67 0.05
C SER A 391 7.20 -3.62 -1.07
N ALA A 392 7.04 -2.46 -1.72
CA ALA A 392 6.11 -2.28 -2.83
C ALA A 392 6.30 -3.32 -3.94
N ILE A 393 7.54 -3.76 -4.20
CA ILE A 393 7.89 -4.72 -5.26
C ILE A 393 8.71 -5.91 -4.76
N SER A 394 8.87 -6.07 -3.45
CA SER A 394 9.67 -7.16 -2.90
C SER A 394 9.01 -8.52 -3.11
N ASN A 395 9.83 -9.58 -3.14
CA ASN A 395 9.42 -10.95 -3.43
C ASN A 395 8.82 -11.19 -4.84
N THR A 396 8.99 -10.26 -5.79
CA THR A 396 8.70 -10.49 -7.20
C THR A 396 9.81 -11.29 -7.89
N ALA A 397 9.56 -11.86 -9.08
CA ALA A 397 10.62 -12.45 -9.90
C ALA A 397 11.64 -11.37 -10.31
N TRP A 398 11.19 -10.17 -10.67
CA TRP A 398 12.04 -9.02 -10.97
C TRP A 398 13.00 -8.70 -9.80
N TRP A 399 12.48 -8.63 -8.55
CA TRP A 399 13.29 -8.36 -7.36
C TRP A 399 14.46 -9.33 -7.16
N ARG A 400 14.23 -10.62 -7.45
CA ARG A 400 15.23 -11.69 -7.25
C ARG A 400 16.38 -11.63 -8.25
N THR A 401 16.21 -10.93 -9.38
CA THR A 401 17.24 -10.79 -10.40
C THR A 401 18.11 -9.54 -10.22
N GLN A 402 17.79 -8.70 -9.22
CA GLN A 402 18.54 -7.46 -9.01
C GLN A 402 19.86 -7.74 -8.29
N GLU A 403 20.95 -7.29 -8.88
CA GLU A 403 22.32 -7.45 -8.41
C GLU A 403 23.01 -6.09 -8.26
N GLY A 404 24.19 -6.08 -7.65
CA GLY A 404 25.02 -4.88 -7.47
C GLY A 404 24.92 -4.27 -6.07
N ASP A 405 25.89 -3.42 -5.77
CA ASP A 405 26.04 -2.78 -4.47
C ASP A 405 25.06 -1.62 -4.24
N MET A 406 24.58 -1.00 -5.29
CA MET A 406 23.49 -0.02 -5.28
C MET A 406 22.42 -0.50 -6.25
N ARG A 407 21.17 -0.64 -5.74
CA ARG A 407 20.07 -1.19 -6.54
C ARG A 407 18.94 -0.18 -6.71
N TYR A 408 18.42 -0.15 -7.92
CA TYR A 408 17.42 0.82 -8.36
C TYR A 408 16.19 0.12 -8.95
N ALA A 409 15.02 0.66 -8.66
CA ALA A 409 13.78 0.41 -9.40
C ALA A 409 13.46 1.69 -10.19
N GLY A 410 13.57 1.64 -11.52
CA GLY A 410 13.57 2.87 -12.31
C GLY A 410 14.64 3.85 -11.80
N ASN A 411 14.22 5.03 -11.38
CA ASN A 411 15.10 6.04 -10.78
C ASN A 411 14.97 6.18 -9.25
N THR A 412 14.45 5.14 -8.58
CA THR A 412 14.39 5.05 -7.12
C THR A 412 15.50 4.16 -6.58
N LEU A 413 16.37 4.70 -5.73
CA LEU A 413 17.35 3.94 -4.97
C LEU A 413 16.64 3.22 -3.80
N TYR A 414 16.76 1.90 -3.71
CA TYR A 414 16.12 1.13 -2.65
C TYR A 414 17.05 0.23 -1.83
N TYR A 415 18.32 0.11 -2.23
CA TYR A 415 19.30 -0.70 -1.53
C TYR A 415 20.72 -0.22 -1.77
N VAL A 416 21.53 -0.18 -0.71
CA VAL A 416 22.99 0.01 -0.76
C VAL A 416 23.65 -1.03 0.13
N SER A 417 24.64 -1.76 -0.40
CA SER A 417 25.36 -2.80 0.34
C SER A 417 26.38 -2.23 1.33
N ASN A 418 26.83 -3.07 2.26
CA ASN A 418 27.89 -2.72 3.20
C ASN A 418 29.31 -2.63 2.56
N GLN A 419 29.44 -2.95 1.29
CA GLN A 419 30.72 -2.81 0.56
C GLN A 419 30.97 -1.36 0.11
N VAL A 420 29.92 -0.54 0.06
CA VAL A 420 30.01 0.86 -0.37
C VAL A 420 30.46 1.73 0.80
N THR A 421 31.65 2.29 0.70
CA THR A 421 32.22 3.23 1.71
C THR A 421 31.93 4.69 1.39
N ASP A 422 31.77 5.01 0.12
CA ASP A 422 31.42 6.34 -0.37
C ASP A 422 30.19 6.23 -1.25
N ILE A 423 29.05 6.67 -0.71
CA ILE A 423 27.76 6.60 -1.39
C ILE A 423 27.61 7.83 -2.27
N ASP A 424 27.96 7.70 -3.53
CA ASP A 424 27.76 8.75 -4.54
C ASP A 424 26.48 8.43 -5.33
N ILE A 425 25.35 9.02 -4.91
CA ILE A 425 24.06 8.80 -5.56
C ILE A 425 24.09 9.48 -6.93
N PRO A 426 23.90 8.74 -8.05
CA PRO A 426 24.02 9.31 -9.38
C PRO A 426 22.93 10.33 -9.70
N GLN A 427 23.31 11.34 -10.48
CA GLN A 427 22.37 12.28 -11.04
C GLN A 427 21.32 11.55 -11.91
N GLY A 428 20.03 11.89 -11.72
CA GLY A 428 18.88 11.20 -12.31
C GLY A 428 18.15 10.30 -11.31
N THR A 429 18.75 10.02 -10.14
CA THR A 429 18.00 9.43 -9.01
C THR A 429 16.97 10.44 -8.53
N TYR A 430 15.69 10.04 -8.48
CA TYR A 430 14.59 10.91 -8.09
C TYR A 430 14.09 10.63 -6.67
N CYS A 431 14.12 9.36 -6.25
CA CYS A 431 13.65 8.95 -4.94
C CYS A 431 14.67 8.06 -4.22
N VAL A 432 14.75 8.18 -2.90
CA VAL A 432 15.48 7.27 -2.01
C VAL A 432 14.48 6.66 -1.05
N SER A 433 14.28 5.34 -1.15
CA SER A 433 13.30 4.59 -0.37
C SER A 433 13.68 4.50 1.11
N GLN A 434 12.70 4.23 1.96
CA GLN A 434 12.90 3.87 3.36
C GLN A 434 13.87 2.68 3.49
N ASP A 435 14.78 2.77 4.45
CA ASP A 435 15.79 1.74 4.75
C ASP A 435 16.76 1.41 3.59
N ALA A 436 16.80 2.23 2.53
CA ALA A 436 17.69 2.02 1.39
C ALA A 436 19.17 1.93 1.79
N LEU A 437 19.57 2.69 2.82
CA LEU A 437 20.93 2.76 3.33
C LEU A 437 21.17 1.84 4.55
N SER A 438 20.16 1.11 5.02
CA SER A 438 20.22 0.34 6.27
C SER A 438 21.32 -0.73 6.33
N LYS A 439 21.77 -1.21 5.17
CA LYS A 439 22.88 -2.18 5.07
C LYS A 439 24.25 -1.52 4.87
N ALA A 440 24.32 -0.25 4.52
CA ALA A 440 25.54 0.47 4.21
C ALA A 440 26.29 0.96 5.48
N SER A 441 26.44 0.11 6.48
CA SER A 441 27.01 0.45 7.81
C SER A 441 28.47 0.88 7.76
N GLU A 442 29.20 0.63 6.67
CA GLU A 442 30.59 1.00 6.47
C GLU A 442 30.77 2.34 5.73
N ALA A 443 29.68 2.96 5.30
CA ALA A 443 29.71 4.22 4.57
C ALA A 443 30.31 5.35 5.41
N LYS A 444 31.22 6.11 4.80
CA LYS A 444 31.94 7.27 5.38
C LYS A 444 31.47 8.58 4.79
N SER A 445 30.98 8.56 3.56
CA SER A 445 30.46 9.73 2.88
C SER A 445 29.18 9.42 2.09
N ILE A 446 28.31 10.44 1.98
CA ILE A 446 27.11 10.39 1.14
C ILE A 446 27.03 11.67 0.34
N THR A 447 26.84 11.53 -0.99
CA THR A 447 26.55 12.65 -1.89
C THR A 447 25.14 12.49 -2.46
N ILE A 448 24.28 13.48 -2.20
CA ILE A 448 22.91 13.57 -2.66
C ILE A 448 22.86 14.55 -3.85
N PRO A 449 22.55 14.11 -5.06
CA PRO A 449 22.53 14.95 -6.26
C PRO A 449 21.27 15.83 -6.32
N ALA A 450 21.30 16.86 -7.15
CA ALA A 450 20.22 17.80 -7.35
C ALA A 450 18.89 17.19 -7.87
N SER A 451 18.95 15.97 -8.44
CA SER A 451 17.77 15.28 -8.98
C SER A 451 16.90 14.61 -7.92
N VAL A 452 17.37 14.45 -6.69
CA VAL A 452 16.61 13.77 -5.62
C VAL A 452 15.52 14.70 -5.09
N GLY A 453 14.26 14.41 -5.46
CA GLY A 453 13.09 15.12 -4.94
C GLY A 453 12.49 14.48 -3.69
N HIS A 454 12.66 13.17 -3.51
CA HIS A 454 12.03 12.42 -2.44
C HIS A 454 13.06 11.63 -1.61
N TRP A 455 13.08 11.86 -0.31
CA TRP A 455 13.96 11.16 0.63
C TRP A 455 13.16 10.55 1.76
N TYR A 456 13.05 9.21 1.80
CA TYR A 456 12.32 8.46 2.82
C TYR A 456 13.23 7.67 3.77
N ASP A 457 14.56 7.65 3.52
CA ASP A 457 15.52 6.91 4.35
C ASP A 457 15.72 7.56 5.71
N GLN A 458 15.73 6.75 6.77
CA GLN A 458 15.99 7.13 8.16
C GLN A 458 17.05 6.24 8.81
N SER A 459 17.86 5.56 8.00
CA SER A 459 18.86 4.61 8.47
C SER A 459 19.86 5.25 9.42
N SER A 460 20.37 4.45 10.36
CA SER A 460 21.41 4.89 11.28
C SER A 460 22.79 4.78 10.60
N MET A 461 23.38 5.93 10.25
CA MET A 461 24.62 6.03 9.50
C MET A 461 25.77 6.54 10.39
N GLN A 462 26.14 5.76 11.41
CA GLN A 462 27.06 6.17 12.47
C GLN A 462 28.50 6.46 12.01
N LYS A 463 28.95 5.84 10.91
CA LYS A 463 30.29 6.02 10.35
C LYS A 463 30.38 7.12 9.30
N VAL A 464 29.26 7.69 8.90
CA VAL A 464 29.23 8.79 7.93
C VAL A 464 29.83 10.03 8.56
N GLU A 465 30.97 10.46 8.04
CA GLU A 465 31.69 11.66 8.44
C GLU A 465 31.37 12.87 7.56
N GLN A 466 30.93 12.64 6.33
CA GLN A 466 30.61 13.69 5.38
C GLN A 466 29.27 13.44 4.71
N LEU A 467 28.44 14.48 4.66
CA LEU A 467 27.20 14.53 3.90
C LEU A 467 27.26 15.72 2.93
N THR A 468 27.15 15.44 1.63
CA THR A 468 27.07 16.45 0.58
C THR A 468 25.65 16.52 0.05
N ILE A 469 25.02 17.71 0.10
CA ILE A 469 23.64 17.94 -0.33
C ILE A 469 23.65 18.96 -1.47
N ASN A 470 23.32 18.48 -2.67
CA ASN A 470 23.24 19.31 -3.87
C ASN A 470 21.79 19.59 -4.29
N VAL A 471 20.81 19.18 -3.47
CA VAL A 471 19.38 19.31 -3.74
C VAL A 471 18.96 20.77 -3.55
N ASP A 472 18.17 21.27 -4.47
CA ASP A 472 17.57 22.61 -4.38
C ASP A 472 16.43 22.65 -3.39
N TYR A 473 15.58 21.64 -3.46
CA TYR A 473 14.38 21.50 -2.66
C TYR A 473 13.97 20.04 -2.66
N PHE A 474 13.65 19.47 -1.49
CA PHE A 474 12.99 18.18 -1.40
C PHE A 474 11.47 18.36 -1.49
N GLU A 475 10.85 17.74 -2.47
CA GLU A 475 9.39 17.65 -2.56
C GLU A 475 8.83 16.87 -1.36
N ASN A 476 9.57 15.84 -0.93
CA ASN A 476 9.30 15.12 0.30
C ASN A 476 10.60 14.73 1.00
N LEU A 477 10.78 15.22 2.21
CA LEU A 477 11.83 14.83 3.13
C LEU A 477 11.18 14.23 4.38
N VAL A 478 11.51 12.97 4.68
CA VAL A 478 10.99 12.31 5.87
C VAL A 478 11.48 13.02 7.14
N ASP A 479 10.67 13.02 8.19
CA ASP A 479 11.07 13.59 9.47
C ASP A 479 12.33 12.90 10.00
N ARG A 480 13.25 13.67 10.57
CA ARG A 480 14.48 13.16 11.16
C ARG A 480 15.40 12.41 10.18
N ALA A 481 15.40 12.80 8.90
CA ALA A 481 16.09 12.12 7.82
C ALA A 481 17.58 11.80 8.13
N PHE A 482 18.31 12.72 8.72
CA PHE A 482 19.74 12.58 9.01
C PHE A 482 20.06 12.61 10.52
N VAL A 483 19.05 12.52 11.39
CA VAL A 483 19.24 12.67 12.85
C VAL A 483 20.17 11.60 13.44
N ASN A 484 20.20 10.42 12.85
CA ASN A 484 21.00 9.27 13.32
C ASN A 484 22.41 9.19 12.69
N TYR A 485 22.91 10.30 12.11
CA TYR A 485 24.25 10.39 11.52
C TYR A 485 25.26 10.88 12.60
N SER A 486 25.43 10.08 13.65
CA SER A 486 26.22 10.47 14.86
C SER A 486 27.72 10.67 14.61
N GLY A 487 28.26 10.12 13.51
CA GLY A 487 29.65 10.29 13.10
C GLY A 487 29.95 11.55 12.30
N LEU A 488 28.94 12.38 12.03
CA LEU A 488 29.02 13.50 11.10
C LEU A 488 30.05 14.55 11.59
N LYS A 489 30.99 14.89 10.72
CA LYS A 489 32.02 15.91 10.96
C LYS A 489 31.85 17.14 10.07
N ARG A 490 31.28 16.94 8.89
CA ARG A 490 31.07 18.02 7.92
C ARG A 490 29.82 17.76 7.05
N VAL A 491 29.13 18.84 6.78
CA VAL A 491 28.07 18.91 5.76
C VAL A 491 28.53 19.89 4.68
N ILE A 492 28.34 19.52 3.44
CA ILE A 492 28.68 20.36 2.29
C ILE A 492 27.38 20.67 1.55
N SER A 493 27.10 21.94 1.35
CA SER A 493 26.03 22.36 0.44
C SER A 493 26.67 23.10 -0.74
N SER A 494 26.35 22.67 -1.95
CA SER A 494 26.79 23.37 -3.17
C SER A 494 25.90 24.57 -3.52
N ARG A 495 24.87 24.81 -2.75
CA ARG A 495 23.88 25.84 -3.03
C ARG A 495 24.30 27.22 -2.49
N PRO A 496 24.03 28.28 -3.26
CA PRO A 496 24.24 29.65 -2.80
C PRO A 496 23.26 30.06 -1.69
N SER A 497 22.05 29.50 -1.69
CA SER A 497 21.02 29.79 -0.69
C SER A 497 20.67 28.54 0.13
N PRO A 498 20.40 28.68 1.43
CA PRO A 498 20.01 27.56 2.28
C PRO A 498 18.67 26.97 1.80
N MET A 499 18.62 25.65 1.75
CA MET A 499 17.38 24.94 1.49
C MET A 499 16.38 25.18 2.63
N TYR A 500 15.14 25.49 2.27
CA TYR A 500 14.06 25.70 3.23
C TYR A 500 13.50 24.35 3.71
N PHE A 501 13.33 24.23 5.02
CA PHE A 501 12.59 23.14 5.64
C PHE A 501 11.24 23.67 6.15
N LYS A 502 10.17 22.88 6.00
CA LYS A 502 8.87 23.21 6.58
C LYS A 502 8.99 23.44 8.09
N GLU A 503 8.18 24.34 8.66
CA GLU A 503 8.25 24.71 10.09
C GLU A 503 8.20 23.50 11.03
N GLU A 504 7.37 22.51 10.73
CA GLU A 504 7.23 21.27 11.49
C GLU A 504 8.50 20.40 11.52
N LYS A 505 9.44 20.61 10.58
CA LYS A 505 10.73 19.88 10.49
C LYS A 505 11.91 20.67 11.02
N ILE A 506 11.69 21.90 11.47
CA ILE A 506 12.75 22.74 12.02
C ILE A 506 13.34 22.06 13.27
N ASN A 507 14.68 22.00 13.34
CA ASN A 507 15.47 21.36 14.41
C ASN A 507 15.35 19.82 14.47
N ASN A 508 14.80 19.17 13.46
CA ASN A 508 14.60 17.71 13.44
C ASN A 508 15.28 16.99 12.27
N VAL A 509 15.91 17.69 11.34
CA VAL A 509 16.50 17.08 10.14
C VAL A 509 17.87 16.45 10.41
N PHE A 510 18.75 17.16 11.12
CA PHE A 510 20.11 16.76 11.44
C PHE A 510 20.26 16.31 12.91
N PRO A 511 21.42 15.72 13.32
CA PRO A 511 21.71 15.39 14.70
C PRO A 511 21.46 16.55 15.67
N TYR A 512 21.08 16.23 16.91
CA TYR A 512 20.78 17.26 17.92
C TYR A 512 21.98 18.14 18.27
N ASP A 513 23.17 17.55 18.36
CA ASP A 513 24.42 18.30 18.59
C ASP A 513 25.21 18.44 17.29
N LEU A 514 25.25 19.66 16.77
CA LEU A 514 26.03 20.06 15.60
C LEU A 514 27.20 20.97 15.96
N SER A 515 27.51 21.17 17.25
CA SER A 515 28.52 22.11 17.71
C SER A 515 29.93 21.83 17.18
N GLN A 516 30.23 20.57 16.88
CA GLN A 516 31.50 20.13 16.30
C GLN A 516 31.41 19.86 14.78
N VAL A 517 30.25 20.00 14.17
CA VAL A 517 30.04 19.72 12.74
C VAL A 517 30.28 21.01 11.96
N LYS A 518 31.11 20.91 10.91
CA LYS A 518 31.40 22.01 10.00
C LYS A 518 30.41 22.00 8.83
N LEU A 519 29.76 23.13 8.57
CA LEU A 519 29.02 23.38 7.34
C LEU A 519 29.91 24.13 6.35
N ILE A 520 30.04 23.59 5.15
CA ILE A 520 30.79 24.18 4.04
C ILE A 520 29.79 24.63 2.98
N VAL A 521 29.87 25.89 2.58
CA VAL A 521 28.98 26.53 1.61
C VAL A 521 29.79 27.21 0.50
N PRO A 522 29.22 27.56 -0.65
CA PRO A 522 29.92 28.30 -1.70
C PRO A 522 30.51 29.62 -1.19
N ASP A 523 31.56 30.08 -1.86
CA ASP A 523 32.14 31.41 -1.64
C ASP A 523 31.14 32.49 -2.09
N ASP A 524 31.31 33.71 -1.55
CA ASP A 524 30.53 34.86 -2.00
C ASP A 524 30.78 35.11 -3.48
N HIS A 525 29.72 35.35 -4.24
CA HIS A 525 29.78 35.52 -5.70
C HIS A 525 28.62 36.33 -6.25
N TYR A 526 28.73 36.69 -7.54
CA TYR A 526 27.64 37.33 -8.26
C TYR A 526 26.77 36.28 -8.98
N GLU A 527 25.46 36.46 -8.90
CA GLU A 527 24.49 35.78 -9.74
C GLU A 527 23.75 36.74 -10.65
N ILE A 528 23.08 36.21 -11.66
CA ILE A 528 22.24 37.00 -12.58
C ILE A 528 20.82 36.50 -12.42
N ASP A 529 19.90 37.40 -12.13
CA ASP A 529 18.47 37.11 -12.14
C ASP A 529 18.02 36.75 -13.56
N GLU A 530 17.53 35.53 -13.75
CA GLU A 530 17.14 35.02 -15.08
C GLU A 530 15.96 35.80 -15.72
N LYS A 531 15.13 36.47 -14.90
CA LYS A 531 13.94 37.20 -15.38
C LYS A 531 14.28 38.63 -15.71
N THR A 532 15.12 39.26 -14.90
CA THR A 532 15.43 40.69 -15.05
C THR A 532 16.76 40.94 -15.76
N GLY A 533 17.66 39.94 -15.77
CA GLY A 533 19.02 40.10 -16.26
C GLY A 533 19.93 40.89 -15.31
N GLU A 534 19.44 41.28 -14.13
CA GLU A 534 20.21 42.05 -13.16
C GLU A 534 21.22 41.20 -12.42
N LYS A 535 22.38 41.76 -12.18
CA LYS A 535 23.46 41.13 -11.43
C LYS A 535 23.34 41.50 -9.96
N TYR A 536 23.24 40.47 -9.09
CA TYR A 536 23.18 40.67 -7.64
C TYR A 536 24.25 39.90 -6.91
N TRP A 537 24.64 40.36 -5.73
CA TRP A 537 25.67 39.76 -4.89
C TRP A 537 25.05 38.75 -3.93
N VAL A 538 25.57 37.54 -3.90
CA VAL A 538 25.11 36.45 -3.03
C VAL A 538 26.16 36.19 -1.96
N THR A 539 25.70 36.06 -0.71
CA THR A 539 26.53 35.82 0.48
C THR A 539 26.12 34.54 1.18
N PRO A 540 26.44 33.33 0.64
CA PRO A 540 25.93 32.06 1.13
C PRO A 540 26.18 31.86 2.63
N LYS A 541 27.40 32.13 3.10
CA LYS A 541 27.79 31.98 4.51
C LYS A 541 26.89 32.83 5.44
N ALA A 542 26.59 34.07 5.06
CA ALA A 542 25.72 34.95 5.84
C ALA A 542 24.27 34.46 5.85
N ASP A 543 23.80 33.94 4.74
CA ASP A 543 22.41 33.46 4.59
C ASP A 543 22.20 32.16 5.37
N TYR A 544 23.13 31.20 5.26
CA TYR A 544 23.10 29.95 6.05
C TYR A 544 23.19 30.20 7.55
N SER A 545 23.95 31.23 8.01
CA SER A 545 24.05 31.57 9.42
C SER A 545 22.78 32.14 10.04
N LYS A 546 21.82 32.57 9.19
CA LYS A 546 20.52 33.12 9.62
C LYS A 546 19.37 32.11 9.43
N ALA A 547 19.58 31.10 8.61
CA ALA A 547 18.57 30.11 8.31
C ALA A 547 18.42 29.10 9.45
N ASN A 548 17.20 28.80 9.88
CA ASN A 548 16.87 27.98 11.05
C ASN A 548 17.77 26.72 11.13
N GLU A 549 17.37 25.56 10.80
CA GLU A 549 18.14 24.32 10.96
C GLU A 549 19.65 24.45 10.63
N TRP A 550 20.01 25.28 9.63
CA TRP A 550 21.39 25.47 9.18
C TRP A 550 22.26 26.31 10.15
N SER A 551 21.67 27.24 10.89
CA SER A 551 22.40 28.06 11.88
C SER A 551 22.88 27.25 13.10
N ARG A 552 22.44 26.02 13.27
CA ARG A 552 22.81 25.10 14.36
C ARG A 552 24.24 24.54 14.24
N PHE A 553 24.85 24.61 13.04
CA PHE A 553 26.20 24.09 12.83
C PHE A 553 27.25 24.90 13.59
N GLY A 554 28.16 24.21 14.27
CA GLY A 554 29.16 24.86 15.13
C GLY A 554 30.10 25.80 14.38
N LYS A 555 30.32 25.56 13.10
CA LYS A 555 31.14 26.42 12.24
C LYS A 555 30.64 26.41 10.81
N ILE A 556 30.28 27.58 10.27
CA ILE A 556 29.95 27.78 8.87
C ILE A 556 31.13 28.43 8.16
N VAL A 557 31.62 27.82 7.10
CA VAL A 557 32.77 28.26 6.33
C VAL A 557 32.46 28.23 4.83
N ASP A 558 33.12 29.11 4.10
CA ASP A 558 33.13 29.08 2.62
C ASP A 558 34.18 28.08 2.08
N ASN A 559 34.13 27.81 0.78
CA ASN A 559 35.05 26.87 0.13
C ASN A 559 36.51 27.28 0.27
N THR A 560 36.84 28.55 0.11
CA THR A 560 38.21 29.09 0.22
C THR A 560 38.80 28.84 1.61
N THR A 561 37.98 29.02 2.64
CA THR A 561 38.42 28.85 4.06
C THR A 561 38.42 27.37 4.47
N SER A 562 37.67 26.51 3.78
CA SER A 562 37.54 25.11 4.16
C SER A 562 38.75 24.24 3.83
N GLY A 563 39.59 24.64 2.90
CA GLY A 563 40.69 23.83 2.33
C GLY A 563 40.20 22.66 1.47
N VAL A 564 38.90 22.57 1.21
CA VAL A 564 38.31 21.67 0.20
C VAL A 564 38.42 22.39 -1.14
N GLY A 565 39.04 21.76 -2.13
CA GLY A 565 39.10 22.31 -3.50
C GLY A 565 37.72 22.67 -3.98
N SER A 566 37.57 23.76 -4.72
CA SER A 566 36.31 24.44 -5.04
C SER A 566 35.18 23.47 -5.35
N VAL A 567 34.18 23.41 -4.46
CA VAL A 567 32.89 22.83 -4.75
C VAL A 567 32.10 23.90 -5.52
N THR A 568 32.52 24.14 -6.75
CA THR A 568 31.69 24.89 -7.68
C THR A 568 30.60 23.93 -8.12
N ALA A 569 29.33 24.31 -7.93
CA ALA A 569 28.29 23.85 -8.83
C ALA A 569 28.73 24.33 -10.23
N ASP A 570 29.53 23.50 -10.90
CA ASP A 570 29.82 23.77 -12.28
C ASP A 570 28.46 23.83 -13.01
N LYS A 571 27.99 25.04 -13.30
CA LYS A 571 27.15 25.18 -14.48
C LYS A 571 27.96 24.49 -15.56
N PRO A 572 27.46 23.42 -16.23
CA PRO A 572 28.26 22.71 -17.21
C PRO A 572 28.59 23.66 -18.35
N SER A 573 29.68 24.38 -18.21
CA SER A 573 30.30 25.01 -19.34
C SER A 573 30.98 23.88 -20.08
N LEU A 574 30.36 23.44 -21.14
CA LEU A 574 30.99 22.60 -22.16
C LEU A 574 32.09 23.47 -22.80
N ALA A 575 33.22 23.67 -22.14
CA ALA A 575 34.24 24.66 -22.54
C ALA A 575 34.68 24.50 -23.98
N ASP A 576 34.47 23.32 -24.57
CA ASP A 576 34.85 23.01 -25.96
C ASP A 576 33.72 22.40 -26.81
N THR A 577 32.46 22.38 -26.29
CA THR A 577 31.33 21.86 -27.06
C THR A 577 30.22 22.93 -27.11
N ARG A 578 29.88 23.37 -28.31
CA ARG A 578 28.79 24.30 -28.57
C ARG A 578 27.65 23.59 -29.28
N ILE A 579 26.43 23.91 -28.96
CA ILE A 579 25.22 23.41 -29.60
C ILE A 579 24.51 24.59 -30.23
N ALA A 580 24.14 24.45 -31.49
CA ALA A 580 23.21 25.37 -32.15
C ALA A 580 21.96 24.58 -32.57
N VAL A 581 20.78 25.06 -32.16
CA VAL A 581 19.48 24.46 -32.50
C VAL A 581 18.77 25.38 -33.49
N ARG A 582 18.39 24.87 -34.64
CA ARG A 582 17.66 25.61 -35.69
C ARG A 582 16.43 24.80 -36.09
N GLY A 583 15.29 25.07 -35.47
CA GLY A 583 14.13 24.20 -35.61
C GLY A 583 14.45 22.80 -35.08
N ASN A 584 14.29 21.79 -35.91
CA ASN A 584 14.59 20.39 -35.55
C ASN A 584 16.06 19.99 -35.81
N GLU A 585 16.88 20.85 -36.41
CA GLU A 585 18.28 20.58 -36.69
C GLU A 585 19.17 21.02 -35.53
N VAL A 586 20.05 20.14 -35.09
CA VAL A 586 20.96 20.34 -33.95
C VAL A 586 22.39 20.16 -34.44
N ASP A 587 23.15 21.26 -34.45
CA ASP A 587 24.57 21.26 -34.77
C ASP A 587 25.39 21.14 -33.49
N VAL A 588 26.28 20.19 -33.44
CA VAL A 588 27.27 19.99 -32.38
C VAL A 588 28.64 20.39 -32.86
N LEU A 589 29.25 21.39 -32.25
CA LEU A 589 30.58 21.90 -32.54
C LEU A 589 31.52 21.52 -31.40
N THR A 590 32.38 20.54 -31.59
CA THR A 590 33.32 20.05 -30.57
C THR A 590 34.52 19.35 -31.18
N LYS A 591 35.63 19.27 -30.44
CA LYS A 591 36.82 18.52 -30.86
C LYS A 591 36.82 17.06 -30.39
N GLY A 592 35.90 16.69 -29.49
CA GLY A 592 35.87 15.37 -28.88
C GLY A 592 34.63 14.54 -29.22
N ALA A 593 34.50 13.39 -28.59
CA ALA A 593 33.31 12.56 -28.68
C ALA A 593 32.14 13.17 -27.91
N TRP A 594 30.95 13.02 -28.45
CA TRP A 594 29.71 13.49 -27.84
C TRP A 594 28.58 12.47 -28.01
N SER A 595 27.60 12.54 -27.11
CA SER A 595 26.38 11.72 -27.16
C SER A 595 25.18 12.54 -26.73
N ILE A 596 24.09 12.43 -27.49
CA ILE A 596 22.79 13.05 -27.16
C ILE A 596 21.87 11.95 -26.63
N PHE A 597 21.23 12.25 -25.53
CA PHE A 597 20.28 11.38 -24.87
C PHE A 597 18.91 12.05 -24.80
N SER A 598 17.84 11.28 -24.88
CA SER A 598 16.50 11.73 -24.49
C SER A 598 16.49 12.03 -22.98
N MET A 599 15.46 12.71 -22.50
CA MET A 599 15.26 12.90 -21.05
C MET A 599 15.07 11.56 -20.31
N ALA A 600 14.63 10.52 -21.00
CA ALA A 600 14.56 9.14 -20.49
C ALA A 600 15.93 8.41 -20.43
N GLY A 601 17.03 9.11 -20.73
CA GLY A 601 18.37 8.52 -20.70
C GLY A 601 18.72 7.62 -21.89
N GLN A 602 17.83 7.48 -22.89
CA GLN A 602 18.11 6.70 -24.10
C GLN A 602 19.10 7.45 -24.98
N LEU A 603 20.12 6.74 -25.47
CA LEU A 603 21.03 7.29 -26.46
C LEU A 603 20.29 7.53 -27.77
N VAL A 604 20.21 8.79 -28.20
CA VAL A 604 19.54 9.21 -29.43
C VAL A 604 20.53 9.33 -30.56
N LYS A 605 21.71 9.91 -30.30
CA LYS A 605 22.78 10.10 -31.28
C LYS A 605 24.12 10.22 -30.58
N SER A 606 25.17 9.74 -31.24
CA SER A 606 26.56 9.97 -30.83
C SER A 606 27.42 10.34 -32.02
N GLY A 607 28.54 11.00 -31.76
CA GLY A 607 29.51 11.40 -32.78
C GLY A 607 30.87 11.78 -32.19
N CYS A 608 31.81 12.09 -33.05
CA CYS A 608 33.13 12.60 -32.69
C CYS A 608 33.47 13.79 -33.63
N GLY A 609 33.93 14.90 -33.04
CA GLY A 609 34.13 16.13 -33.81
C GLY A 609 32.80 16.84 -34.12
N ASN A 610 32.83 17.79 -35.03
CA ASN A 610 31.63 18.53 -35.44
C ASN A 610 30.62 17.58 -36.11
N GLY A 611 29.34 17.75 -35.78
CA GLY A 611 28.27 16.94 -36.36
C GLY A 611 26.93 17.68 -36.35
N SER A 612 26.01 17.21 -37.19
CA SER A 612 24.63 17.69 -37.25
C SER A 612 23.67 16.50 -37.16
N THR A 613 22.50 16.72 -36.56
CA THR A 613 21.44 15.72 -36.48
C THR A 613 20.08 16.40 -36.41
N VAL A 614 19.05 15.73 -36.91
CA VAL A 614 17.66 16.18 -36.80
C VAL A 614 17.00 15.41 -35.64
N LEU A 615 16.40 16.15 -34.71
CA LEU A 615 15.72 15.57 -33.57
C LEU A 615 14.26 16.05 -33.54
N PRO A 616 13.31 15.22 -33.10
CA PRO A 616 11.94 15.67 -32.80
C PRO A 616 11.92 16.80 -31.79
N SER A 617 10.84 17.56 -31.76
CA SER A 617 10.63 18.58 -30.71
C SER A 617 10.66 17.91 -29.34
N GLY A 618 11.41 18.48 -28.40
CA GLY A 618 11.59 17.89 -27.07
C GLY A 618 12.81 18.42 -26.33
N MET A 619 13.01 17.93 -25.11
CA MET A 619 14.21 18.19 -24.31
C MET A 619 15.22 17.03 -24.45
N TYR A 620 16.50 17.41 -24.51
CA TYR A 620 17.59 16.47 -24.68
C TYR A 620 18.78 16.84 -23.80
N VAL A 621 19.62 15.84 -23.52
CA VAL A 621 20.89 16.02 -22.82
C VAL A 621 22.03 15.66 -23.77
N ILE A 622 22.98 16.56 -23.97
CA ILE A 622 24.25 16.20 -24.62
C ILE A 622 25.32 15.97 -23.56
N LYS A 623 26.11 14.91 -23.76
CA LYS A 623 27.33 14.64 -22.99
C LYS A 623 28.55 14.70 -23.93
N GLY A 624 29.62 15.39 -23.50
CA GLY A 624 30.88 15.46 -24.19
C GLY A 624 32.01 15.92 -23.28
N ALA A 625 33.24 15.39 -23.47
CA ALA A 625 34.42 15.73 -22.66
C ALA A 625 34.22 15.66 -21.13
N GLY A 626 33.43 14.68 -20.66
CA GLY A 626 33.09 14.52 -19.23
C GLY A 626 32.02 15.48 -18.67
N LYS A 627 31.40 16.29 -19.50
CA LYS A 627 30.38 17.28 -19.15
C LYS A 627 29.06 16.98 -19.85
N ALA A 628 27.94 17.49 -19.27
CA ALA A 628 26.61 17.35 -19.87
C ALA A 628 25.87 18.69 -19.84
N ALA A 629 25.04 18.94 -20.84
CA ALA A 629 24.17 20.11 -20.92
C ALA A 629 22.81 19.72 -21.49
N LYS A 630 21.74 20.35 -20.98
CA LYS A 630 20.38 20.22 -21.52
C LYS A 630 20.14 21.23 -22.61
N PHE A 631 19.35 20.86 -23.61
CA PHE A 631 18.90 21.77 -24.67
C PHE A 631 17.50 21.38 -25.15
N ILE A 632 16.81 22.34 -25.76
CA ILE A 632 15.44 22.17 -26.24
C ILE A 632 15.45 22.28 -27.77
N VAL A 633 14.80 21.33 -28.42
CA VAL A 633 14.42 21.35 -29.83
C VAL A 633 12.95 21.77 -29.89
N LYS A 634 12.64 22.89 -30.55
CA LYS A 634 11.29 23.47 -30.61
C LYS A 634 10.52 22.97 -31.81
#